data_7c1a32e7671f5ed1ac55928fe5b7b2bb
#
_entry.id   7c1a32e7671f5ed1ac55928fe5b7b2bb
#
_cell.length_a   1.000
_cell.length_b   1.000
_cell.length_c   1.000
_cell.angle_alpha   90.00
_cell.angle_beta   90.00
_cell.angle_gamma   90.00
#
_symmetry.space_group_name_H-M   'P 1'
#
loop_
_entity.id
_entity.type
_entity.pdbx_description
1 polymer ?
#
loop_
_entity_poly.entity_id
_entity_poly.type
_entity_poly.pdbx_seq_one_letter_code
_entity_poly.pdbx_strand_id
1 'polypeptide(L)'
;MSLKTHTPRSLEGLKKIILNGRKLLFTGAKTSTVIPFNKEDELRKSGVLDIVDLSCLEKKINLDGEVVTVQGPVSWQELRLYLHEHSLEVGCWPTDQSAFVLSGLATSATGERCFSHGTIRDQVESLKYMNNKAEIVGLSSRNSITFADGSYQKLYEIYKDYKNAPFPRFEKETDLMIGTEGQLGVITQASLKTFPLRTTAYILLPLDCWKESNSSIKYLKWAREQSEIYSFEFFDSRCIELCNESAMNGEKDYLVFEVEESLLEAFVEKLCQVDESINLEEMMVLDEKKFLSFRVSIPRGVNEFISHNNLVKMGTDAQVRPENFEELLDLYRVMAKKGVDHALFGHIGDCHLHFNFLPKEEQVDECLALLDIFYDNLLNLKGSPFAEHGIGTVKIKYISRFYTKEVLNLFHRLKTEMDPEGIFFPQGFMGAYERS
;
A
#
# COMPACT_ATOMS: atom_id res chain seq x y z
N MET A 1 -22.22 7.06 -24.05
CA MET A 1 -23.09 7.07 -22.84
C MET A 1 -22.22 7.46 -21.64
N SER A 2 -22.72 8.30 -20.73
CA SER A 2 -21.99 8.62 -19.49
C SER A 2 -21.90 7.40 -18.57
N LEU A 3 -20.82 7.24 -17.81
CA LEU A 3 -20.74 6.25 -16.73
C LEU A 3 -21.84 6.57 -15.73
N LYS A 4 -22.58 5.54 -15.32
CA LYS A 4 -23.59 5.68 -14.26
C LYS A 4 -22.96 5.36 -12.93
N THR A 5 -23.15 6.22 -11.95
CA THR A 5 -22.73 5.95 -10.56
C THR A 5 -23.93 5.49 -9.75
N HIS A 6 -23.80 4.35 -9.10
CA HIS A 6 -24.75 3.80 -8.14
C HIS A 6 -24.21 3.97 -6.73
N THR A 7 -25.06 4.40 -5.80
CA THR A 7 -24.73 4.59 -4.39
C THR A 7 -25.67 3.77 -3.49
N PRO A 8 -25.46 2.44 -3.38
CA PRO A 8 -26.31 1.60 -2.56
C PRO A 8 -26.17 1.98 -1.08
N ARG A 9 -27.29 1.99 -0.34
CA ARG A 9 -27.33 2.26 1.11
C ARG A 9 -27.42 1.01 1.96
N SER A 10 -27.66 -0.15 1.33
CA SER A 10 -27.77 -1.45 2.02
C SER A 10 -27.23 -2.57 1.16
N LEU A 11 -26.96 -3.72 1.77
CA LEU A 11 -26.54 -4.92 1.04
C LEU A 11 -27.61 -5.39 0.04
N GLU A 12 -28.91 -5.22 0.35
CA GLU A 12 -29.99 -5.52 -0.59
C GLU A 12 -29.97 -4.59 -1.81
N GLY A 13 -29.62 -3.31 -1.61
CA GLY A 13 -29.41 -2.38 -2.72
C GLY A 13 -28.22 -2.78 -3.60
N LEU A 14 -27.11 -3.18 -2.97
CA LEU A 14 -25.92 -3.67 -3.66
C LEU A 14 -26.22 -4.95 -4.47
N LYS A 15 -26.94 -5.90 -3.87
CA LYS A 15 -27.39 -7.13 -4.50
C LYS A 15 -28.16 -6.87 -5.81
N LYS A 16 -29.12 -5.94 -5.79
CA LYS A 16 -29.89 -5.57 -6.99
C LYS A 16 -29.01 -5.01 -8.10
N ILE A 17 -27.95 -4.26 -7.76
CA ILE A 17 -27.01 -3.70 -8.74
C ILE A 17 -26.20 -4.83 -9.38
N ILE A 18 -25.67 -5.77 -8.61
CA ILE A 18 -24.89 -6.90 -9.11
C ILE A 18 -25.75 -7.79 -10.00
N LEU A 19 -26.97 -8.12 -9.59
CA LEU A 19 -27.89 -8.98 -10.38
C LEU A 19 -28.33 -8.34 -11.70
N ASN A 20 -28.14 -7.05 -11.92
CA ASN A 20 -28.36 -6.41 -13.23
C ASN A 20 -27.32 -6.81 -14.29
N GLY A 21 -26.26 -7.53 -13.92
CA GLY A 21 -25.26 -8.11 -14.84
C GLY A 21 -24.43 -7.07 -15.62
N ARG A 22 -24.36 -5.81 -15.18
CA ARG A 22 -23.52 -4.78 -15.82
C ARG A 22 -22.06 -4.90 -15.37
N LYS A 23 -21.15 -4.40 -16.20
CA LYS A 23 -19.71 -4.37 -15.87
C LYS A 23 -19.43 -3.23 -14.88
N LEU A 24 -19.07 -3.59 -13.66
CA LEU A 24 -18.99 -2.70 -12.50
C LEU A 24 -17.56 -2.45 -12.06
N LEU A 25 -17.28 -1.21 -11.67
CA LEU A 25 -16.10 -0.85 -10.86
C LEU A 25 -16.59 -0.40 -9.48
N PHE A 26 -16.11 -1.06 -8.43
CA PHE A 26 -16.41 -0.69 -7.05
C PHE A 26 -15.43 0.35 -6.53
N THR A 27 -15.94 1.34 -5.82
CA THR A 27 -15.13 2.40 -5.21
C THR A 27 -15.48 2.57 -3.74
N GLY A 28 -14.47 2.89 -2.93
CA GLY A 28 -14.61 3.34 -1.56
C GLY A 28 -14.39 4.85 -1.42
N ALA A 29 -13.42 5.25 -0.59
CA ALA A 29 -13.05 6.65 -0.35
C ALA A 29 -12.32 7.32 -1.55
N LYS A 30 -12.03 6.58 -2.62
CA LYS A 30 -11.33 7.06 -3.83
C LYS A 30 -9.92 7.57 -3.57
N THR A 31 -9.26 7.06 -2.55
CA THR A 31 -7.87 7.39 -2.19
C THR A 31 -6.83 6.65 -3.05
N SER A 32 -7.25 5.67 -3.87
CA SER A 32 -6.36 4.90 -4.75
C SER A 32 -5.69 5.79 -5.79
N THR A 33 -4.38 5.61 -5.97
CA THR A 33 -3.55 6.31 -6.97
C THR A 33 -3.46 5.54 -8.30
N VAL A 34 -3.92 4.28 -8.35
CA VAL A 34 -3.80 3.40 -9.53
C VAL A 34 -5.09 3.28 -10.34
N ILE A 35 -6.18 3.95 -9.90
CA ILE A 35 -7.44 4.06 -10.63
C ILE A 35 -7.75 5.54 -10.81
N PRO A 36 -7.77 6.06 -12.05
CA PRO A 36 -7.97 7.49 -12.31
C PRO A 36 -9.46 7.85 -12.26
N PHE A 37 -10.04 7.89 -11.05
CA PHE A 37 -11.47 8.17 -10.83
C PHE A 37 -11.96 9.52 -11.41
N ASN A 38 -11.04 10.47 -11.59
CA ASN A 38 -11.31 11.77 -12.20
C ASN A 38 -11.27 11.77 -13.73
N LYS A 39 -10.91 10.65 -14.37
CA LYS A 39 -10.76 10.51 -15.82
C LYS A 39 -11.77 9.50 -16.37
N GLU A 40 -13.06 9.88 -16.42
CA GLU A 40 -14.14 9.00 -16.88
C GLU A 40 -13.88 8.34 -18.25
N ASP A 41 -13.23 9.05 -19.18
CA ASP A 41 -12.96 8.53 -20.51
C ASP A 41 -11.94 7.39 -20.49
N GLU A 42 -10.95 7.43 -19.58
CA GLU A 42 -9.99 6.33 -19.37
C GLU A 42 -10.69 5.12 -18.78
N LEU A 43 -11.55 5.32 -17.77
CA LEU A 43 -12.36 4.25 -17.18
C LEU A 43 -13.29 3.60 -18.20
N ARG A 44 -13.90 4.38 -19.10
CA ARG A 44 -14.73 3.85 -20.20
C ARG A 44 -13.92 3.03 -21.20
N LYS A 45 -12.75 3.50 -21.59
CA LYS A 45 -11.83 2.74 -22.46
C LYS A 45 -11.44 1.42 -21.82
N SER A 46 -11.40 1.37 -20.49
CA SER A 46 -11.17 0.15 -19.73
C SER A 46 -12.39 -0.81 -19.67
N GLY A 47 -13.50 -0.53 -20.37
CA GLY A 47 -14.67 -1.41 -20.47
C GLY A 47 -15.58 -1.40 -19.25
N VAL A 48 -15.37 -0.51 -18.26
CA VAL A 48 -16.29 -0.25 -17.15
C VAL A 48 -17.54 0.41 -17.69
N LEU A 49 -18.71 -0.09 -17.30
CA LEU A 49 -20.01 0.48 -17.69
C LEU A 49 -20.64 1.30 -16.59
N ASP A 50 -20.50 0.88 -15.33
CA ASP A 50 -21.05 1.59 -14.17
C ASP A 50 -20.03 1.61 -13.03
N ILE A 51 -20.07 2.66 -12.22
CA ILE A 51 -19.34 2.77 -10.95
C ILE A 51 -20.32 2.48 -9.81
N VAL A 52 -19.87 1.72 -8.82
CA VAL A 52 -20.61 1.47 -7.58
C VAL A 52 -19.85 2.10 -6.43
N ASP A 53 -20.34 3.21 -5.93
CA ASP A 53 -19.77 3.91 -4.79
C ASP A 53 -20.34 3.34 -3.49
N LEU A 54 -19.49 2.65 -2.73
CA LEU A 54 -19.85 1.95 -1.51
C LEU A 54 -19.88 2.85 -0.27
N SER A 55 -19.55 4.14 -0.41
CA SER A 55 -19.44 5.09 0.71
C SER A 55 -20.74 5.33 1.49
N CYS A 56 -21.88 5.00 0.89
CA CYS A 56 -23.20 5.17 1.51
C CYS A 56 -23.78 3.89 2.10
N LEU A 57 -23.07 2.76 2.09
CA LEU A 57 -23.52 1.54 2.75
C LEU A 57 -23.62 1.74 4.27
N GLU A 58 -24.52 0.97 4.89
CA GLU A 58 -24.56 0.88 6.35
C GLU A 58 -23.20 0.38 6.88
N LYS A 59 -22.66 1.10 7.87
CA LYS A 59 -21.40 0.74 8.51
C LYS A 59 -21.60 0.29 9.94
N LYS A 60 -20.77 -0.66 10.39
CA LYS A 60 -20.79 -1.17 11.74
C LYS A 60 -19.39 -1.57 12.19
N ILE A 61 -19.07 -1.28 13.46
CA ILE A 61 -17.89 -1.78 14.15
C ILE A 61 -18.39 -2.58 15.35
N ASN A 62 -17.84 -3.76 15.57
CA ASN A 62 -18.14 -4.60 16.71
C ASN A 62 -16.85 -5.23 17.23
N LEU A 63 -16.60 -5.11 18.52
CA LEU A 63 -15.46 -5.71 19.20
C LEU A 63 -15.93 -6.91 20.03
N ASP A 64 -15.22 -8.03 19.88
CA ASP A 64 -15.41 -9.25 20.66
C ASP A 64 -14.02 -9.77 21.11
N GLY A 65 -13.70 -9.54 22.37
CA GLY A 65 -12.38 -9.80 22.92
C GLY A 65 -11.29 -8.98 22.18
N GLU A 66 -10.34 -9.66 21.56
CA GLU A 66 -9.25 -9.05 20.80
C GLU A 66 -9.50 -9.06 19.27
N VAL A 67 -10.75 -9.28 18.86
CA VAL A 67 -11.12 -9.30 17.44
C VAL A 67 -12.15 -8.21 17.15
N VAL A 68 -11.81 -7.29 16.26
CA VAL A 68 -12.75 -6.28 15.78
C VAL A 68 -13.33 -6.68 14.44
N THR A 69 -14.64 -6.59 14.30
CA THR A 69 -15.35 -6.82 13.05
C THR A 69 -15.85 -5.50 12.47
N VAL A 70 -15.48 -5.22 11.23
CA VAL A 70 -15.92 -4.04 10.48
C VAL A 70 -16.81 -4.44 9.32
N GLN A 71 -17.89 -3.68 9.09
CA GLN A 71 -18.81 -3.83 7.96
C GLN A 71 -19.00 -2.48 7.29
N GLY A 72 -19.04 -2.47 5.95
CA GLY A 72 -19.29 -1.28 5.16
C GLY A 72 -18.13 -0.26 5.18
N PRO A 73 -18.41 1.02 4.91
CA PRO A 73 -17.40 2.06 4.69
C PRO A 73 -16.82 2.66 5.98
N VAL A 74 -16.26 1.82 6.84
CA VAL A 74 -15.50 2.25 8.01
C VAL A 74 -14.13 2.69 7.58
N SER A 75 -13.73 3.93 7.88
CA SER A 75 -12.37 4.41 7.64
C SER A 75 -11.38 3.88 8.68
N TRP A 76 -10.09 3.85 8.35
CA TRP A 76 -9.05 3.48 9.30
C TRP A 76 -9.04 4.42 10.51
N GLN A 77 -9.26 5.71 10.28
CA GLN A 77 -9.38 6.69 11.37
C GLN A 77 -10.53 6.36 12.33
N GLU A 78 -11.72 6.05 11.80
CA GLU A 78 -12.88 5.69 12.64
C GLU A 78 -12.62 4.40 13.41
N LEU A 79 -11.99 3.39 12.78
CA LEU A 79 -11.65 2.14 13.43
C LEU A 79 -10.65 2.34 14.57
N ARG A 80 -9.57 3.10 14.32
CA ARG A 80 -8.55 3.39 15.34
C ARG A 80 -9.14 4.16 16.53
N LEU A 81 -9.91 5.22 16.26
CA LEU A 81 -10.60 5.97 17.33
C LEU A 81 -11.49 5.06 18.19
N TYR A 82 -12.28 4.20 17.56
CA TYR A 82 -13.09 3.23 18.27
C TYR A 82 -12.26 2.27 19.14
N LEU A 83 -11.16 1.74 18.60
CA LEU A 83 -10.29 0.82 19.34
C LEU A 83 -9.54 1.50 20.49
N HIS A 84 -9.11 2.76 20.33
CA HIS A 84 -8.45 3.52 21.38
C HIS A 84 -9.34 3.72 22.61
N GLU A 85 -10.66 3.87 22.44
CA GLU A 85 -11.63 3.90 23.55
C GLU A 85 -11.64 2.58 24.35
N HIS A 86 -11.16 1.48 23.76
CA HIS A 86 -11.05 0.16 24.36
C HIS A 86 -9.62 -0.24 24.74
N SER A 87 -8.67 0.70 24.72
CA SER A 87 -7.25 0.46 24.96
C SER A 87 -6.62 -0.56 23.98
N LEU A 88 -7.11 -0.59 22.75
CA LEU A 88 -6.66 -1.45 21.66
C LEU A 88 -6.24 -0.63 20.44
N GLU A 89 -5.50 -1.28 19.55
CA GLU A 89 -5.06 -0.73 18.27
C GLU A 89 -5.06 -1.83 17.21
N VAL A 90 -5.10 -1.47 15.92
CA VAL A 90 -4.77 -2.37 14.81
C VAL A 90 -3.26 -2.49 14.66
N GLY A 91 -2.76 -3.60 14.14
CA GLY A 91 -1.31 -3.77 13.97
C GLY A 91 -0.71 -2.95 12.82
N CYS A 92 -1.53 -2.61 11.81
CA CYS A 92 -1.06 -1.90 10.61
C CYS A 92 -2.20 -1.11 9.99
N TRP A 93 -1.89 0.06 9.43
CA TRP A 93 -2.85 0.91 8.70
C TRP A 93 -2.14 1.75 7.62
N PRO A 94 -2.84 2.16 6.53
CA PRO A 94 -2.24 3.02 5.52
C PRO A 94 -2.05 4.45 6.03
N THR A 95 -1.08 5.16 5.47
CA THR A 95 -0.81 6.57 5.82
C THR A 95 -2.06 7.45 5.66
N ASP A 96 -2.84 7.26 4.60
CA ASP A 96 -4.13 7.94 4.43
C ASP A 96 -5.23 7.21 5.19
N GLN A 97 -5.46 7.61 6.44
CA GLN A 97 -6.45 7.01 7.32
C GLN A 97 -7.91 7.31 6.92
N SER A 98 -8.16 8.19 5.93
CA SER A 98 -9.49 8.38 5.35
C SER A 98 -9.92 7.22 4.45
N ALA A 99 -8.99 6.39 4.01
CA ALA A 99 -9.25 5.16 3.26
C ALA A 99 -10.14 4.19 4.08
N PHE A 100 -11.01 3.45 3.39
CA PHE A 100 -11.84 2.46 4.05
C PHE A 100 -11.09 1.15 4.29
N VAL A 101 -11.33 0.53 5.45
CA VAL A 101 -10.69 -0.74 5.85
C VAL A 101 -10.89 -1.83 4.81
N LEU A 102 -12.13 -2.04 4.35
CA LEU A 102 -12.43 -3.09 3.36
C LEU A 102 -11.83 -2.81 1.99
N SER A 103 -11.67 -1.53 1.61
CA SER A 103 -10.95 -1.15 0.38
C SER A 103 -9.46 -1.42 0.50
N GLY A 104 -8.86 -1.16 1.67
CA GLY A 104 -7.47 -1.48 1.96
C GLY A 104 -7.19 -2.99 1.85
N LEU A 105 -8.12 -3.83 2.32
CA LEU A 105 -8.03 -5.29 2.12
C LEU A 105 -8.09 -5.65 0.63
N ALA A 106 -9.02 -5.08 -0.13
CA ALA A 106 -9.16 -5.38 -1.55
C ALA A 106 -7.90 -5.06 -2.37
N THR A 107 -7.13 -4.03 -1.98
CA THR A 107 -5.87 -3.64 -2.61
C THR A 107 -4.63 -4.25 -1.93
N SER A 108 -4.81 -5.00 -0.83
CA SER A 108 -3.71 -5.45 0.04
C SER A 108 -2.82 -4.30 0.48
N ALA A 109 -3.42 -3.20 0.93
CA ALA A 109 -2.70 -2.03 1.39
C ALA A 109 -1.74 -2.40 2.53
N THR A 110 -0.69 -1.61 2.65
CA THR A 110 0.29 -1.67 3.75
C THR A 110 0.44 -0.28 4.33
N GLY A 111 1.39 -0.05 5.21
CA GLY A 111 1.63 1.28 5.74
C GLY A 111 2.36 1.24 7.08
N GLU A 112 1.91 2.10 7.97
CA GLU A 112 2.49 2.27 9.29
C GLU A 112 2.50 0.95 10.08
N ARG A 113 3.58 0.68 10.80
CA ARG A 113 3.83 -0.52 11.64
C ARG A 113 3.86 -1.87 10.90
N CYS A 114 3.83 -1.90 9.56
CA CYS A 114 4.05 -3.15 8.84
C CYS A 114 5.38 -3.80 9.18
N PHE A 115 6.37 -3.01 9.56
CA PHE A 115 7.70 -3.50 9.97
C PHE A 115 7.62 -4.49 11.13
N SER A 116 6.82 -4.20 12.16
CA SER A 116 6.71 -5.01 13.37
C SER A 116 5.54 -6.01 13.36
N HIS A 117 4.38 -5.62 12.79
CA HIS A 117 3.14 -6.38 12.89
C HIS A 117 2.76 -7.13 11.62
N GLY A 118 3.56 -7.00 10.55
CA GLY A 118 3.18 -7.52 9.24
C GLY A 118 2.14 -6.65 8.56
N THR A 119 1.56 -7.16 7.48
CA THR A 119 0.60 -6.43 6.66
C THR A 119 -0.82 -6.52 7.21
N ILE A 120 -1.74 -5.72 6.65
CA ILE A 120 -3.18 -5.82 6.95
C ILE A 120 -3.68 -7.26 6.77
N ARG A 121 -3.19 -7.98 5.79
CA ARG A 121 -3.50 -9.40 5.51
C ARG A 121 -3.24 -10.30 6.72
N ASP A 122 -2.14 -10.09 7.43
CA ASP A 122 -1.70 -10.94 8.53
C ASP A 122 -2.61 -10.79 9.77
N GLN A 123 -3.39 -9.73 9.80
CA GLN A 123 -4.34 -9.42 10.88
C GLN A 123 -5.75 -9.95 10.61
N VAL A 124 -6.05 -10.40 9.37
CA VAL A 124 -7.39 -10.88 9.00
C VAL A 124 -7.65 -12.26 9.57
N GLU A 125 -8.69 -12.38 10.41
CA GLU A 125 -9.21 -13.66 10.91
C GLU A 125 -10.25 -14.28 9.96
N SER A 126 -11.12 -13.45 9.43
CA SER A 126 -12.17 -13.86 8.50
C SER A 126 -12.68 -12.67 7.69
N LEU A 127 -13.30 -12.95 6.56
CA LEU A 127 -14.02 -11.93 5.81
C LEU A 127 -15.30 -12.50 5.17
N LYS A 128 -16.22 -11.60 4.81
CA LYS A 128 -17.37 -11.93 3.98
C LYS A 128 -17.35 -11.07 2.72
N TYR A 129 -17.69 -11.68 1.61
CA TYR A 129 -17.82 -10.98 0.33
C TYR A 129 -19.13 -11.32 -0.37
N MET A 130 -19.58 -10.45 -1.26
CA MET A 130 -20.71 -10.69 -2.13
C MET A 130 -20.19 -11.16 -3.48
N ASN A 131 -20.62 -12.34 -3.93
CA ASN A 131 -20.22 -12.96 -5.19
C ASN A 131 -21.04 -12.43 -6.39
N ASN A 132 -20.77 -12.93 -7.60
CA ASN A 132 -21.48 -12.57 -8.83
C ASN A 132 -22.97 -12.95 -8.85
N LYS A 133 -23.39 -13.90 -7.99
CA LYS A 133 -24.80 -14.26 -7.77
C LYS A 133 -25.45 -13.43 -6.67
N ALA A 134 -24.75 -12.42 -6.16
CA ALA A 134 -25.15 -11.58 -5.04
C ALA A 134 -25.44 -12.36 -3.74
N GLU A 135 -24.73 -13.46 -3.53
CA GLU A 135 -24.75 -14.26 -2.30
C GLU A 135 -23.59 -13.81 -1.40
N ILE A 136 -23.81 -13.83 -0.08
CA ILE A 136 -22.76 -13.59 0.90
C ILE A 136 -22.02 -14.88 1.20
N VAL A 137 -20.71 -14.88 0.95
CA VAL A 137 -19.81 -16.02 1.20
C VAL A 137 -18.80 -15.63 2.29
N GLY A 138 -18.61 -16.51 3.26
CA GLY A 138 -17.62 -16.36 4.33
C GLY A 138 -16.32 -17.08 3.99
N LEU A 139 -15.19 -16.46 4.32
CA LEU A 139 -13.84 -17.02 4.15
C LEU A 139 -13.09 -16.91 5.48
N SER A 140 -12.23 -17.89 5.76
CA SER A 140 -11.44 -17.95 6.99
C SER A 140 -9.95 -17.98 6.69
N SER A 141 -9.16 -17.23 7.46
CA SER A 141 -7.71 -17.28 7.38
C SER A 141 -7.10 -18.56 7.95
N ARG A 142 -7.92 -19.41 8.58
CA ARG A 142 -7.50 -20.72 9.11
C ARG A 142 -7.46 -21.80 8.02
N ASN A 143 -8.15 -21.58 6.91
CA ASN A 143 -8.23 -22.52 5.80
C ASN A 143 -7.16 -22.13 4.76
N SER A 144 -6.34 -23.09 4.37
CA SER A 144 -5.33 -22.93 3.32
C SER A 144 -5.91 -23.21 1.94
N ILE A 145 -5.41 -22.51 0.93
CA ILE A 145 -5.66 -22.80 -0.47
C ILE A 145 -4.53 -23.65 -1.02
N THR A 146 -4.86 -24.67 -1.78
CA THR A 146 -3.88 -25.47 -2.53
C THR A 146 -4.37 -25.62 -3.96
N PHE A 147 -3.55 -25.21 -4.91
CA PHE A 147 -3.81 -25.45 -6.31
C PHE A 147 -3.29 -26.84 -6.71
N ALA A 148 -4.04 -27.57 -7.54
CA ALA A 148 -3.65 -28.89 -8.02
C ALA A 148 -2.32 -28.87 -8.80
N ASP A 149 -2.03 -27.76 -9.48
CA ASP A 149 -0.75 -27.47 -10.11
C ASP A 149 0.14 -26.70 -9.14
N GLY A 150 1.20 -27.33 -8.64
CA GLY A 150 2.15 -26.73 -7.69
C GLY A 150 3.05 -25.63 -8.27
N SER A 151 2.86 -25.23 -9.54
CA SER A 151 3.71 -24.22 -10.21
C SER A 151 3.60 -22.84 -9.56
N TYR A 152 2.38 -22.45 -9.14
CA TYR A 152 2.16 -21.18 -8.45
C TYR A 152 2.92 -21.11 -7.12
N GLN A 153 2.87 -22.14 -6.30
CA GLN A 153 3.55 -22.19 -5.01
C GLN A 153 5.07 -22.08 -5.18
N LYS A 154 5.65 -22.76 -6.19
CA LYS A 154 7.08 -22.67 -6.50
C LYS A 154 7.51 -21.25 -6.89
N LEU A 155 6.71 -20.59 -7.72
CA LEU A 155 6.98 -19.22 -8.13
C LEU A 155 6.84 -18.27 -6.93
N TYR A 156 5.78 -18.49 -6.11
CA TYR A 156 5.49 -17.65 -4.97
C TYR A 156 6.59 -17.72 -3.88
N GLU A 157 7.29 -18.85 -3.72
CA GLU A 157 8.41 -18.98 -2.78
C GLU A 157 9.49 -17.88 -2.94
N ILE A 158 9.64 -17.31 -4.15
CA ILE A 158 10.56 -16.21 -4.41
C ILE A 158 10.14 -14.93 -3.68
N TYR A 159 8.82 -14.75 -3.49
CA TYR A 159 8.22 -13.50 -3.00
C TYR A 159 7.51 -13.63 -1.64
N LYS A 160 7.59 -14.77 -0.97
CA LYS A 160 6.85 -15.02 0.28
C LYS A 160 7.17 -14.05 1.41
N ASP A 161 8.41 -13.53 1.42
CA ASP A 161 8.90 -12.61 2.45
C ASP A 161 8.59 -11.14 2.11
N TYR A 162 8.00 -10.85 0.94
CA TYR A 162 7.59 -9.51 0.59
C TYR A 162 6.24 -9.18 1.23
N LYS A 163 6.02 -7.91 1.58
CA LYS A 163 4.72 -7.41 2.03
C LYS A 163 3.65 -7.74 1.01
N ASN A 164 3.85 -7.32 -0.24
CA ASN A 164 3.07 -7.73 -1.38
C ASN A 164 4.01 -8.31 -2.44
N ALA A 165 3.75 -9.54 -2.81
CA ALA A 165 4.33 -10.13 -4.00
C ALA A 165 3.89 -9.31 -5.24
N PRO A 166 4.52 -9.46 -6.41
CA PRO A 166 3.99 -8.84 -7.63
C PRO A 166 2.63 -9.40 -8.05
N PHE A 167 2.03 -10.29 -7.27
CA PHE A 167 0.71 -10.93 -7.47
C PHE A 167 0.07 -11.28 -6.11
N PRO A 168 -1.27 -11.52 -6.03
CA PRO A 168 -1.95 -11.97 -4.82
C PRO A 168 -1.35 -13.26 -4.26
N ARG A 169 -1.35 -13.42 -2.93
CA ARG A 169 -0.66 -14.54 -2.26
C ARG A 169 -1.34 -15.89 -2.46
N PHE A 170 -2.64 -15.98 -2.33
CA PHE A 170 -3.41 -17.23 -2.40
C PHE A 170 -2.91 -18.37 -1.50
N GLU A 171 -2.52 -18.04 -0.28
CA GLU A 171 -2.14 -19.03 0.74
C GLU A 171 -3.34 -19.48 1.58
N LYS A 172 -4.22 -18.52 1.89
CA LYS A 172 -5.41 -18.71 2.72
C LYS A 172 -6.67 -18.35 1.94
N GLU A 173 -7.83 -18.89 2.33
CA GLU A 173 -9.10 -18.57 1.65
C GLU A 173 -9.35 -17.05 1.57
N THR A 174 -8.98 -16.30 2.61
CA THR A 174 -9.13 -14.84 2.64
C THR A 174 -8.36 -14.15 1.51
N ASP A 175 -7.29 -14.77 1.01
CA ASP A 175 -6.48 -14.23 -0.09
C ASP A 175 -7.20 -14.24 -1.45
N LEU A 176 -8.34 -14.95 -1.58
CA LEU A 176 -9.18 -14.83 -2.76
C LEU A 176 -9.75 -13.41 -2.92
N MET A 177 -9.86 -12.66 -1.83
CA MET A 177 -10.37 -11.28 -1.87
C MET A 177 -9.28 -10.24 -1.62
N ILE A 178 -8.22 -10.58 -0.86
CA ILE A 178 -7.15 -9.65 -0.49
C ILE A 178 -6.20 -9.45 -1.67
N GLY A 179 -6.05 -8.20 -2.11
CA GLY A 179 -5.17 -7.83 -3.22
C GLY A 179 -5.72 -8.18 -4.61
N THR A 180 -6.96 -8.64 -4.72
CA THR A 180 -7.61 -8.93 -6.01
C THR A 180 -8.42 -7.74 -6.55
N GLU A 181 -8.38 -6.61 -5.87
CA GLU A 181 -8.97 -5.32 -6.29
C GLU A 181 -10.46 -5.41 -6.65
N GLY A 182 -11.19 -6.29 -5.95
CA GLY A 182 -12.61 -6.49 -6.19
C GLY A 182 -12.94 -7.22 -7.49
N GLN A 183 -11.97 -7.88 -8.12
CA GLN A 183 -12.17 -8.58 -9.40
C GLN A 183 -12.89 -9.93 -9.26
N LEU A 184 -12.91 -10.51 -8.06
CA LEU A 184 -13.57 -11.80 -7.78
C LEU A 184 -14.82 -11.66 -6.91
N GLY A 185 -15.09 -10.45 -6.40
CA GLY A 185 -16.23 -10.17 -5.52
C GLY A 185 -16.03 -8.89 -4.70
N VAL A 186 -17.04 -8.50 -3.95
CA VAL A 186 -17.04 -7.27 -3.13
C VAL A 186 -16.96 -7.63 -1.66
N ILE A 187 -15.88 -7.27 -0.97
CA ILE A 187 -15.76 -7.45 0.48
C ILE A 187 -16.81 -6.60 1.19
N THR A 188 -17.63 -7.22 2.03
CA THR A 188 -18.71 -6.57 2.77
C THR A 188 -18.46 -6.50 4.27
N GLN A 189 -17.61 -7.38 4.81
CA GLN A 189 -17.25 -7.47 6.22
C GLN A 189 -15.87 -8.09 6.38
N ALA A 190 -15.12 -7.68 7.39
CA ALA A 190 -13.88 -8.33 7.79
C ALA A 190 -13.75 -8.33 9.33
N SER A 191 -13.13 -9.38 9.87
CA SER A 191 -12.72 -9.47 11.26
C SER A 191 -11.20 -9.43 11.34
N LEU A 192 -10.67 -8.53 12.17
CA LEU A 192 -9.24 -8.24 12.30
C LEU A 192 -8.81 -8.48 13.76
N LYS A 193 -7.61 -9.00 13.94
CA LYS A 193 -6.92 -9.01 15.23
C LYS A 193 -6.64 -7.59 15.69
N THR A 194 -6.69 -7.39 17.00
CA THR A 194 -6.27 -6.15 17.65
C THR A 194 -5.10 -6.42 18.57
N PHE A 195 -4.41 -5.35 18.95
CA PHE A 195 -3.24 -5.36 19.81
C PHE A 195 -3.45 -4.37 20.96
N PRO A 196 -2.81 -4.54 22.11
CA PRO A 196 -2.85 -3.54 23.17
C PRO A 196 -2.35 -2.18 22.67
N LEU A 197 -3.11 -1.13 22.97
CA LEU A 197 -2.68 0.24 22.69
C LEU A 197 -1.42 0.56 23.50
N ARG A 198 -0.39 1.09 22.87
CA ARG A 198 0.87 1.51 23.48
C ARG A 198 1.11 2.98 23.22
N THR A 199 1.63 3.68 24.22
CA THR A 199 2.14 5.04 24.00
C THR A 199 3.50 4.94 23.33
N THR A 200 3.65 5.56 22.17
CA THR A 200 4.87 5.50 21.37
C THR A 200 5.49 6.88 21.17
N ALA A 201 6.81 6.90 20.98
CA ALA A 201 7.60 8.07 20.61
C ALA A 201 8.25 7.83 19.25
N TYR A 202 8.42 8.90 18.51
CA TYR A 202 9.02 8.91 17.17
C TYR A 202 10.33 9.67 17.20
N ILE A 203 11.42 8.97 16.92
CA ILE A 203 12.78 9.53 16.92
C ILE A 203 13.14 9.85 15.47
N LEU A 204 13.37 11.12 15.19
CA LEU A 204 13.78 11.64 13.89
C LEU A 204 15.28 11.85 13.90
N LEU A 205 16.01 11.04 13.16
CA LEU A 205 17.46 11.06 13.05
C LEU A 205 17.86 11.71 11.72
N PRO A 206 18.52 12.89 11.71
CA PRO A 206 19.03 13.48 10.48
C PRO A 206 20.20 12.69 9.93
N LEU A 207 20.24 12.54 8.59
CA LEU A 207 21.30 11.87 7.85
C LEU A 207 21.84 12.74 6.72
N ASP A 208 22.98 12.37 6.20
CA ASP A 208 23.48 12.90 4.94
C ASP A 208 22.61 12.45 3.76
N CYS A 209 22.60 13.26 2.71
CA CYS A 209 21.79 13.04 1.53
C CYS A 209 22.01 11.64 0.93
N TRP A 210 20.95 10.89 0.73
CA TRP A 210 20.95 9.55 0.16
C TRP A 210 21.62 9.45 -1.22
N LYS A 211 21.65 10.56 -1.97
CA LYS A 211 22.28 10.62 -3.30
C LYS A 211 23.80 10.44 -3.22
N GLU A 212 24.40 10.81 -2.09
CA GLU A 212 25.84 10.84 -1.89
C GLU A 212 26.34 9.84 -0.84
N SER A 213 25.44 9.35 0.01
CA SER A 213 25.79 8.48 1.13
C SER A 213 24.90 7.23 1.23
N ASN A 214 25.48 6.11 1.68
CA ASN A 214 24.78 4.88 2.05
C ASN A 214 24.56 4.77 3.57
N SER A 215 24.59 5.88 4.29
CA SER A 215 24.50 5.90 5.77
C SER A 215 23.23 5.19 6.30
N SER A 216 22.13 5.23 5.55
CA SER A 216 20.87 4.53 5.91
C SER A 216 20.99 3.01 5.97
N ILE A 217 21.91 2.40 5.23
CA ILE A 217 22.06 0.93 5.12
C ILE A 217 22.45 0.30 6.45
N LYS A 218 23.37 0.94 7.22
CA LYS A 218 23.79 0.40 8.52
C LYS A 218 22.62 0.38 9.51
N TYR A 219 21.77 1.43 9.50
CA TYR A 219 20.59 1.50 10.36
C TYR A 219 19.54 0.48 9.95
N LEU A 220 19.34 0.26 8.64
CA LEU A 220 18.44 -0.78 8.15
C LEU A 220 18.86 -2.17 8.63
N LYS A 221 20.14 -2.53 8.51
CA LYS A 221 20.67 -3.82 8.97
C LYS A 221 20.45 -4.00 10.47
N TRP A 222 20.80 -3.00 11.26
CA TRP A 222 20.63 -3.00 12.70
C TRP A 222 19.15 -3.06 13.11
N ALA A 223 18.30 -2.21 12.55
CA ALA A 223 16.88 -2.11 12.92
C ALA A 223 16.13 -3.42 12.74
N ARG A 224 16.49 -4.23 11.74
CA ARG A 224 15.87 -5.54 11.50
C ARG A 224 16.16 -6.58 12.59
N GLU A 225 17.13 -6.33 13.46
CA GLU A 225 17.47 -7.15 14.61
C GLU A 225 16.79 -6.65 15.91
N GLN A 226 16.09 -5.50 15.85
CA GLN A 226 15.46 -4.88 17.03
C GLN A 226 13.96 -5.16 17.04
N SER A 227 13.49 -5.86 18.07
CA SER A 227 12.06 -6.19 18.22
C SER A 227 11.22 -5.05 18.80
N GLU A 228 11.85 -4.01 19.35
CA GLU A 228 11.23 -2.85 19.96
C GLU A 228 10.80 -1.78 18.96
N ILE A 229 11.21 -1.86 17.67
CA ILE A 229 10.86 -0.91 16.63
C ILE A 229 9.49 -1.27 16.05
N TYR A 230 8.51 -0.38 16.18
CA TYR A 230 7.17 -0.54 15.60
C TYR A 230 7.14 -0.17 14.12
N SER A 231 7.70 0.99 13.76
CA SER A 231 7.84 1.42 12.37
C SER A 231 9.21 2.04 12.11
N PHE A 232 9.67 1.99 10.86
CA PHE A 232 10.94 2.53 10.44
C PHE A 232 10.81 3.16 9.07
N GLU A 233 10.83 4.52 9.03
CA GLU A 233 10.51 5.34 7.88
C GLU A 233 11.72 6.12 7.37
N PHE A 234 11.65 6.56 6.11
CA PHE A 234 12.64 7.41 5.47
C PHE A 234 11.97 8.58 4.75
N PHE A 235 12.56 9.78 4.89
CA PHE A 235 12.16 10.99 4.17
C PHE A 235 13.40 11.69 3.66
N ASP A 236 13.48 11.98 2.36
CA ASP A 236 14.58 12.77 1.81
C ASP A 236 14.42 14.27 2.11
N SER A 237 15.51 15.01 1.95
CA SER A 237 15.56 16.45 2.18
C SER A 237 14.52 17.20 1.33
N ARG A 238 14.20 16.71 0.13
CA ARG A 238 13.18 17.32 -0.72
C ARG A 238 11.77 17.19 -0.13
N CYS A 239 11.45 16.07 0.51
CA CYS A 239 10.20 15.90 1.24
C CYS A 239 10.07 16.90 2.39
N ILE A 240 11.18 17.10 3.15
CA ILE A 240 11.22 18.04 4.25
C ILE A 240 11.01 19.48 3.76
N GLU A 241 11.67 19.87 2.68
CA GLU A 241 11.50 21.17 2.05
C GLU A 241 10.04 21.41 1.61
N LEU A 242 9.42 20.39 0.96
CA LEU A 242 8.05 20.50 0.44
C LEU A 242 6.99 20.52 1.55
N CYS A 243 7.20 19.87 2.68
CA CYS A 243 6.26 19.92 3.80
C CYS A 243 6.34 21.21 4.63
N ASN A 244 7.38 22.04 4.39
CA ASN A 244 7.58 23.34 5.03
C ASN A 244 7.59 23.30 6.58
N GLU A 245 8.16 22.23 7.15
CA GLU A 245 8.34 22.07 8.59
C GLU A 245 9.56 22.86 9.07
N SER A 246 9.33 24.04 9.63
CA SER A 246 10.38 24.99 10.02
C SER A 246 11.34 24.47 11.12
N ALA A 247 10.94 23.42 11.84
CA ALA A 247 11.77 22.81 12.88
C ALA A 247 12.82 21.83 12.33
N MET A 248 12.73 21.44 11.06
CA MET A 248 13.59 20.44 10.43
C MET A 248 14.58 21.10 9.46
N ASN A 249 15.78 20.51 9.38
CA ASN A 249 16.78 20.99 8.42
C ASN A 249 16.45 20.42 7.02
N GLY A 250 16.02 21.28 6.10
CA GLY A 250 15.68 20.90 4.71
C GLY A 250 16.87 20.44 3.85
N GLU A 251 18.11 20.51 4.36
CA GLU A 251 19.29 19.99 3.66
C GLU A 251 19.61 18.53 4.06
N LYS A 252 18.90 17.97 5.07
CA LYS A 252 19.13 16.64 5.60
C LYS A 252 18.00 15.68 5.22
N ASP A 253 18.35 14.41 5.02
CA ASP A 253 17.40 13.31 5.01
C ASP A 253 17.09 12.88 6.46
N TYR A 254 15.98 12.19 6.65
CA TYR A 254 15.59 11.73 7.99
C TYR A 254 15.21 10.25 7.99
N LEU A 255 15.76 9.52 8.97
CA LEU A 255 15.22 8.25 9.43
C LEU A 255 14.27 8.51 10.60
N VAL A 256 13.18 7.77 10.65
CA VAL A 256 12.23 7.86 11.75
C VAL A 256 11.98 6.48 12.32
N PHE A 257 12.22 6.34 13.63
CA PHE A 257 11.96 5.11 14.38
C PHE A 257 10.80 5.34 15.33
N GLU A 258 9.80 4.47 15.27
CA GLU A 258 8.74 4.42 16.27
C GLU A 258 9.07 3.35 17.30
N VAL A 259 9.09 3.74 18.58
CA VAL A 259 9.34 2.83 19.71
C VAL A 259 8.35 3.10 20.84
N GLU A 260 8.17 2.16 21.75
CA GLU A 260 7.40 2.41 22.98
C GLU A 260 8.09 3.51 23.81
N GLU A 261 7.34 4.49 24.29
CA GLU A 261 7.87 5.65 25.02
C GLU A 261 8.69 5.23 26.25
N SER A 262 8.28 4.16 26.92
CA SER A 262 9.01 3.59 28.05
C SER A 262 10.40 3.06 27.72
N LEU A 263 10.70 2.81 26.45
CA LEU A 263 11.99 2.29 25.95
C LEU A 263 12.85 3.38 25.30
N LEU A 264 12.37 4.62 25.21
CA LEU A 264 13.01 5.70 24.45
C LEU A 264 14.48 5.91 24.82
N GLU A 265 14.81 6.07 26.11
CA GLU A 265 16.19 6.34 26.56
C GLU A 265 17.13 5.19 26.20
N ALA A 266 16.73 3.94 26.52
CA ALA A 266 17.51 2.76 26.19
C ALA A 266 17.70 2.55 24.69
N PHE A 267 16.69 2.92 23.88
CA PHE A 267 16.77 2.85 22.43
C PHE A 267 17.76 3.88 21.87
N VAL A 268 17.73 5.12 22.37
CA VAL A 268 18.70 6.16 21.97
C VAL A 268 20.13 5.75 22.31
N GLU A 269 20.37 5.16 23.49
CA GLU A 269 21.68 4.62 23.84
C GLU A 269 22.16 3.54 22.85
N LYS A 270 21.29 2.60 22.46
CA LYS A 270 21.61 1.61 21.44
C LYS A 270 21.91 2.24 20.08
N LEU A 271 21.12 3.24 19.68
CA LEU A 271 21.29 3.95 18.42
C LEU A 271 22.65 4.64 18.34
N CYS A 272 23.12 5.26 19.44
CA CYS A 272 24.46 5.85 19.55
C CYS A 272 25.58 4.80 19.47
N GLN A 273 25.33 3.54 19.83
CA GLN A 273 26.30 2.47 19.65
C GLN A 273 26.42 2.00 18.19
N VAL A 274 25.37 2.17 17.39
CA VAL A 274 25.41 1.90 15.94
C VAL A 274 26.25 2.94 15.21
N ASP A 275 26.21 4.17 15.68
CA ASP A 275 26.93 5.29 15.10
C ASP A 275 27.29 6.33 16.15
N GLU A 276 28.57 6.33 16.56
CA GLU A 276 29.13 7.29 17.52
C GLU A 276 29.14 8.75 17.01
N SER A 277 28.92 8.96 15.70
CA SER A 277 28.86 10.28 15.09
C SER A 277 27.48 10.97 15.19
N ILE A 278 26.48 10.32 15.78
CA ILE A 278 25.15 10.90 15.96
C ILE A 278 25.24 12.17 16.81
N ASN A 279 24.73 13.27 16.26
CA ASN A 279 24.54 14.49 17.01
C ASN A 279 23.16 14.49 17.68
N LEU A 280 23.14 14.25 18.99
CA LEU A 280 21.89 14.22 19.78
C LEU A 280 21.15 15.56 19.79
N GLU A 281 21.85 16.69 19.59
CA GLU A 281 21.22 18.01 19.54
C GLU A 281 20.40 18.21 18.26
N GLU A 282 20.72 17.51 17.19
CA GLU A 282 19.97 17.54 15.93
C GLU A 282 18.85 16.48 15.86
N MET A 283 18.85 15.54 16.77
CA MET A 283 17.84 14.49 16.85
C MET A 283 16.55 15.07 17.45
N MET A 284 15.42 14.75 16.88
CA MET A 284 14.11 15.20 17.35
C MET A 284 13.29 14.01 17.87
N VAL A 285 12.50 14.25 18.91
CA VAL A 285 11.53 13.27 19.42
C VAL A 285 10.13 13.88 19.36
N LEU A 286 9.23 13.18 18.70
CA LEU A 286 7.84 13.60 18.57
C LEU A 286 6.92 12.59 19.26
N ASP A 287 5.83 13.09 19.83
CA ASP A 287 4.68 12.27 20.21
C ASP A 287 3.91 11.81 18.94
N GLU A 288 3.04 10.80 19.10
CA GLU A 288 2.25 10.26 17.99
C GLU A 288 1.45 11.35 17.26
N LYS A 289 0.81 12.26 17.96
CA LYS A 289 -0.02 13.30 17.35
C LYS A 289 0.79 14.22 16.45
N LYS A 290 1.97 14.66 16.92
CA LYS A 290 2.87 15.52 16.13
C LYS A 290 3.44 14.75 14.95
N PHE A 291 3.85 13.49 15.16
CA PHE A 291 4.34 12.65 14.07
C PHE A 291 3.28 12.42 13.00
N LEU A 292 2.05 12.05 13.35
CA LEU A 292 0.98 11.84 12.37
C LEU A 292 0.67 13.12 11.58
N SER A 293 0.71 14.30 12.24
CA SER A 293 0.57 15.58 11.53
C SER A 293 1.70 15.80 10.53
N PHE A 294 2.94 15.56 10.92
CA PHE A 294 4.11 15.61 10.05
C PHE A 294 4.00 14.57 8.92
N ARG A 295 3.68 13.33 9.24
CA ARG A 295 3.59 12.24 8.26
C ARG A 295 2.60 12.54 7.13
N VAL A 296 1.43 13.09 7.46
CA VAL A 296 0.41 13.51 6.49
C VAL A 296 0.86 14.75 5.69
N SER A 297 1.69 15.61 6.27
CA SER A 297 2.19 16.81 5.57
C SER A 297 3.08 16.46 4.38
N ILE A 298 3.79 15.33 4.40
CA ILE A 298 4.68 14.89 3.31
C ILE A 298 3.92 14.69 1.99
N PRO A 299 2.99 13.73 1.86
CA PRO A 299 2.26 13.54 0.60
C PRO A 299 1.41 14.77 0.24
N ARG A 300 0.91 15.53 1.23
CA ARG A 300 0.18 16.77 1.00
C ARG A 300 1.08 17.83 0.35
N GLY A 301 2.26 18.11 0.92
CA GLY A 301 3.22 19.06 0.37
C GLY A 301 3.65 18.73 -1.05
N VAL A 302 3.95 17.44 -1.32
CA VAL A 302 4.24 16.96 -2.68
C VAL A 302 3.07 17.21 -3.63
N ASN A 303 1.83 16.91 -3.23
CA ASN A 303 0.64 17.11 -4.07
C ASN A 303 0.32 18.61 -4.29
N GLU A 304 0.49 19.45 -3.28
CA GLU A 304 0.34 20.90 -3.39
C GLU A 304 1.38 21.50 -4.34
N PHE A 305 2.64 21.06 -4.22
CA PHE A 305 3.71 21.48 -5.13
C PHE A 305 3.40 21.10 -6.59
N ILE A 306 2.94 19.86 -6.82
CA ILE A 306 2.51 19.37 -8.13
C ILE A 306 1.39 20.26 -8.70
N SER A 307 0.37 20.54 -7.88
CA SER A 307 -0.78 21.33 -8.30
C SER A 307 -0.42 22.78 -8.64
N HIS A 308 0.39 23.42 -7.79
CA HIS A 308 0.80 24.82 -7.99
C HIS A 308 1.70 25.01 -9.22
N ASN A 309 2.50 24.00 -9.57
CA ASN A 309 3.45 24.07 -10.66
C ASN A 309 2.99 23.36 -11.93
N ASN A 310 1.73 22.86 -11.98
CA ASN A 310 1.17 22.09 -13.10
C ASN A 310 2.06 20.90 -13.50
N LEU A 311 2.59 20.18 -12.52
CA LEU A 311 3.45 19.01 -12.74
C LEU A 311 2.62 17.74 -12.83
N VAL A 312 3.25 16.66 -13.30
CA VAL A 312 2.68 15.32 -13.34
C VAL A 312 3.36 14.45 -12.29
N LYS A 313 2.61 13.77 -11.42
CA LYS A 313 3.19 12.82 -10.48
C LYS A 313 3.43 11.48 -11.14
N MET A 314 4.67 11.00 -11.14
CA MET A 314 5.05 9.69 -11.66
C MET A 314 5.92 8.99 -10.62
N GLY A 315 5.40 7.94 -10.01
CA GLY A 315 6.07 7.31 -8.87
C GLY A 315 6.28 5.81 -9.04
N THR A 316 7.28 5.30 -8.32
CA THR A 316 7.50 3.88 -8.08
C THR A 316 6.74 3.43 -6.83
N ASP A 317 6.58 2.12 -6.70
CA ASP A 317 5.97 1.45 -5.54
C ASP A 317 6.69 0.12 -5.37
N ALA A 318 8.02 0.23 -5.20
CA ALA A 318 8.93 -0.89 -5.32
C ALA A 318 9.42 -1.36 -3.96
N GLN A 319 9.43 -2.67 -3.77
CA GLN A 319 10.02 -3.35 -2.63
C GLN A 319 11.05 -4.37 -3.10
N VAL A 320 12.17 -4.48 -2.40
CA VAL A 320 13.18 -5.51 -2.64
C VAL A 320 13.49 -6.25 -1.33
N ARG A 321 14.25 -7.34 -1.43
CA ARG A 321 14.82 -7.98 -0.24
C ARG A 321 15.90 -7.10 0.38
N PRO A 322 16.16 -7.22 1.69
CA PRO A 322 17.15 -6.41 2.38
C PRO A 322 18.54 -6.46 1.77
N GLU A 323 18.95 -7.63 1.27
CA GLU A 323 20.23 -7.81 0.59
C GLU A 323 20.38 -7.02 -0.71
N ASN A 324 19.25 -6.67 -1.35
CA ASN A 324 19.21 -5.92 -2.62
C ASN A 324 18.80 -4.45 -2.42
N PHE A 325 18.73 -3.97 -1.17
CA PHE A 325 18.23 -2.61 -0.92
C PHE A 325 19.23 -1.54 -1.38
N GLU A 326 20.53 -1.81 -1.28
CA GLU A 326 21.56 -0.90 -1.78
C GLU A 326 21.48 -0.74 -3.30
N GLU A 327 21.27 -1.83 -4.03
CA GLU A 327 21.05 -1.81 -5.47
C GLU A 327 19.77 -1.06 -5.86
N LEU A 328 18.70 -1.15 -5.07
CA LEU A 328 17.50 -0.34 -5.29
C LEU A 328 17.79 1.16 -5.14
N LEU A 329 18.56 1.55 -4.12
CA LEU A 329 18.98 2.95 -3.96
C LEU A 329 19.87 3.42 -5.13
N ASP A 330 20.72 2.55 -5.66
CA ASP A 330 21.53 2.88 -6.84
C ASP A 330 20.69 3.08 -8.09
N LEU A 331 19.64 2.30 -8.29
CA LEU A 331 18.67 2.53 -9.36
C LEU A 331 18.00 3.91 -9.21
N TYR A 332 17.59 4.29 -8.00
CA TYR A 332 17.03 5.61 -7.73
C TYR A 332 18.05 6.74 -7.96
N ARG A 333 19.32 6.54 -7.61
CA ARG A 333 20.40 7.50 -7.92
C ARG A 333 20.58 7.72 -9.41
N VAL A 334 20.51 6.67 -10.21
CA VAL A 334 20.54 6.77 -11.67
C VAL A 334 19.39 7.62 -12.20
N MET A 335 18.19 7.44 -11.65
CA MET A 335 17.01 8.24 -12.02
C MET A 335 17.17 9.71 -11.57
N ALA A 336 17.66 9.95 -10.35
CA ALA A 336 17.85 11.29 -9.79
C ALA A 336 18.87 12.14 -10.60
N LYS A 337 19.92 11.50 -11.16
CA LYS A 337 20.95 12.19 -11.97
C LYS A 337 20.43 12.76 -13.29
N LYS A 338 19.19 12.45 -13.68
CA LYS A 338 18.57 12.98 -14.90
C LYS A 338 18.08 14.43 -14.78
N GLY A 339 18.15 15.00 -13.57
CA GLY A 339 17.82 16.41 -13.36
C GLY A 339 16.32 16.73 -13.33
N VAL A 340 15.45 15.72 -13.34
CA VAL A 340 14.02 15.91 -13.07
C VAL A 340 13.82 16.02 -11.57
N ASP A 341 13.01 17.00 -11.14
CA ASP A 341 12.66 17.15 -9.71
C ASP A 341 11.96 15.89 -9.19
N HIS A 342 12.25 15.51 -7.95
CA HIS A 342 11.76 14.27 -7.37
C HIS A 342 11.79 14.31 -5.85
N ALA A 343 10.99 13.44 -5.23
CA ALA A 343 10.94 13.22 -3.79
C ALA A 343 11.01 11.71 -3.50
N LEU A 344 11.78 11.32 -2.47
CA LEU A 344 11.95 9.93 -2.05
C LEU A 344 11.54 9.77 -0.59
N PHE A 345 10.57 8.91 -0.32
CA PHE A 345 10.12 8.59 1.04
C PHE A 345 9.52 7.20 1.11
N GLY A 346 9.33 6.66 2.30
CA GLY A 346 8.61 5.40 2.50
C GLY A 346 9.12 4.56 3.65
N HIS A 347 8.67 3.31 3.67
CA HIS A 347 8.87 2.33 4.72
C HIS A 347 10.23 1.62 4.56
N ILE A 348 11.33 2.32 4.92
CA ILE A 348 12.70 1.79 4.71
C ILE A 348 12.92 0.48 5.45
N GLY A 349 12.30 0.27 6.63
CA GLY A 349 12.37 -0.97 7.40
C GLY A 349 11.96 -2.20 6.60
N ASP A 350 11.05 -2.02 5.66
CA ASP A 350 10.55 -3.05 4.76
C ASP A 350 11.23 -3.04 3.38
N CYS A 351 12.29 -2.27 3.22
CA CYS A 351 12.98 -2.08 1.94
C CYS A 351 12.03 -1.60 0.83
N HIS A 352 11.06 -0.75 1.21
CA HIS A 352 9.99 -0.24 0.36
C HIS A 352 10.03 1.29 0.36
N LEU A 353 10.41 1.89 -0.77
CA LEU A 353 10.47 3.34 -0.95
C LEU A 353 9.70 3.77 -2.21
N HIS A 354 9.13 4.96 -2.13
CA HIS A 354 8.44 5.64 -3.23
C HIS A 354 9.35 6.72 -3.81
N PHE A 355 9.92 6.46 -4.98
CA PHE A 355 10.58 7.49 -5.76
C PHE A 355 9.53 8.16 -6.65
N ASN A 356 9.29 9.45 -6.42
CA ASN A 356 8.28 10.21 -7.14
C ASN A 356 8.99 11.26 -8.02
N PHE A 357 8.98 11.08 -9.35
CA PHE A 357 9.29 12.14 -10.27
C PHE A 357 8.20 13.22 -10.25
N LEU A 358 8.61 14.47 -10.39
CA LEU A 358 7.76 15.65 -10.46
C LEU A 358 8.02 16.40 -11.79
N PRO A 359 7.84 15.75 -12.97
CA PRO A 359 8.17 16.32 -14.25
C PRO A 359 7.18 17.40 -14.67
N LYS A 360 7.69 18.36 -15.44
CA LYS A 360 6.86 19.17 -16.33
C LYS A 360 6.37 18.30 -17.49
N GLU A 361 5.33 18.78 -18.20
CA GLU A 361 4.71 18.03 -19.29
C GLU A 361 5.73 17.56 -20.35
N GLU A 362 6.68 18.41 -20.72
CA GLU A 362 7.75 18.10 -21.70
C GLU A 362 8.76 17.03 -21.24
N GLN A 363 8.80 16.71 -19.95
CA GLN A 363 9.71 15.72 -19.36
C GLN A 363 9.03 14.35 -19.14
N VAL A 364 7.71 14.26 -19.34
CA VAL A 364 6.92 13.05 -19.03
C VAL A 364 7.42 11.83 -19.81
N ASP A 365 7.68 11.96 -21.10
CA ASP A 365 8.14 10.84 -21.93
C ASP A 365 9.53 10.32 -21.49
N GLU A 366 10.43 11.21 -21.09
CA GLU A 366 11.72 10.83 -20.52
C GLU A 366 11.54 10.05 -19.21
N CYS A 367 10.66 10.54 -18.33
CA CYS A 367 10.37 9.84 -17.06
C CYS A 367 9.71 8.48 -17.29
N LEU A 368 8.83 8.34 -18.27
CA LEU A 368 8.24 7.06 -18.64
C LEU A 368 9.31 6.06 -19.09
N ALA A 369 10.26 6.51 -19.93
CA ALA A 369 11.38 5.66 -20.40
C ALA A 369 12.28 5.24 -19.21
N LEU A 370 12.53 6.14 -18.25
CA LEU A 370 13.30 5.85 -17.05
C LEU A 370 12.59 4.84 -16.14
N LEU A 371 11.28 4.98 -15.98
CA LEU A 371 10.48 4.01 -15.23
C LEU A 371 10.47 2.64 -15.89
N ASP A 372 10.44 2.57 -17.22
CA ASP A 372 10.53 1.30 -17.94
C ASP A 372 11.88 0.61 -17.69
N ILE A 373 12.99 1.34 -17.75
CA ILE A 373 14.33 0.83 -17.40
C ILE A 373 14.40 0.42 -15.93
N PHE A 374 13.80 1.21 -15.05
CA PHE A 374 13.75 0.90 -13.62
C PHE A 374 13.04 -0.44 -13.37
N TYR A 375 11.86 -0.66 -13.96
CA TYR A 375 11.10 -1.90 -13.76
C TYR A 375 11.81 -3.12 -14.35
N ASP A 376 12.55 -2.99 -15.46
CA ASP A 376 13.37 -4.09 -16.00
C ASP A 376 14.50 -4.48 -15.03
N ASN A 377 15.16 -3.49 -14.40
CA ASN A 377 16.18 -3.75 -13.38
C ASN A 377 15.56 -4.30 -12.07
N LEU A 378 14.41 -3.79 -11.65
CA LEU A 378 13.69 -4.30 -10.47
C LEU A 378 13.35 -5.79 -10.64
N LEU A 379 12.97 -6.22 -11.83
CA LEU A 379 12.73 -7.64 -12.13
C LEU A 379 14.00 -8.47 -11.91
N ASN A 380 15.17 -7.98 -12.35
CA ASN A 380 16.46 -8.65 -12.12
C ASN A 380 16.80 -8.80 -10.62
N LEU A 381 16.42 -7.80 -9.81
CA LEU A 381 16.52 -7.84 -8.35
C LEU A 381 15.44 -8.73 -7.70
N LYS A 382 14.56 -9.35 -8.48
CA LYS A 382 13.37 -10.07 -7.99
C LYS A 382 12.50 -9.19 -7.08
N GLY A 383 12.45 -7.90 -7.34
CA GLY A 383 11.66 -6.94 -6.58
C GLY A 383 10.18 -6.99 -6.92
N SER A 384 9.34 -6.48 -6.00
CA SER A 384 7.91 -6.28 -6.23
C SER A 384 7.66 -4.85 -6.72
N PRO A 385 6.95 -4.64 -7.84
CA PRO A 385 6.60 -3.31 -8.35
C PRO A 385 5.26 -2.80 -7.81
N PHE A 386 4.54 -3.60 -6.99
CA PHE A 386 3.19 -3.34 -6.50
C PHE A 386 3.12 -3.52 -4.99
N ALA A 387 4.05 -2.87 -4.26
CA ALA A 387 4.25 -3.15 -2.84
C ALA A 387 3.11 -2.66 -1.93
N GLU A 388 2.39 -1.58 -2.34
CA GLU A 388 1.36 -0.97 -1.50
C GLU A 388 0.12 -0.52 -2.29
N HIS A 389 0.31 0.16 -3.43
CA HIS A 389 -0.75 0.89 -4.09
C HIS A 389 -1.71 0.01 -4.92
N GLY A 390 -1.37 -1.26 -5.14
CA GLY A 390 -2.08 -2.12 -6.07
C GLY A 390 -1.67 -1.88 -7.54
N ILE A 391 -2.39 -2.47 -8.47
CA ILE A 391 -2.13 -2.47 -9.90
C ILE A 391 -3.08 -1.51 -10.64
N GLY A 392 -4.37 -1.63 -10.37
CA GLY A 392 -5.44 -0.86 -10.97
C GLY A 392 -5.42 -0.90 -12.50
N THR A 393 -5.70 0.25 -13.14
CA THR A 393 -5.58 0.42 -14.59
C THR A 393 -4.26 1.08 -15.00
N VAL A 394 -3.60 1.80 -14.09
CA VAL A 394 -2.38 2.57 -14.38
C VAL A 394 -1.16 1.66 -14.54
N LYS A 395 -1.02 0.65 -13.66
CA LYS A 395 0.15 -0.24 -13.64
C LYS A 395 -0.04 -1.53 -14.44
N ILE A 396 -1.22 -1.78 -15.01
CA ILE A 396 -1.54 -3.03 -15.72
C ILE A 396 -0.57 -3.33 -16.87
N LYS A 397 -0.01 -2.30 -17.50
CA LYS A 397 0.98 -2.44 -18.57
C LYS A 397 2.28 -3.15 -18.12
N TYR A 398 2.55 -3.20 -16.82
CA TYR A 398 3.75 -3.85 -16.28
C TYR A 398 3.55 -5.31 -15.89
N ILE A 399 2.31 -5.82 -15.85
CA ILE A 399 2.04 -7.18 -15.38
C ILE A 399 2.74 -8.25 -16.23
N SER A 400 2.84 -8.05 -17.54
CA SER A 400 3.51 -8.98 -18.46
C SER A 400 5.02 -9.10 -18.22
N ARG A 401 5.63 -8.16 -17.50
CA ARG A 401 7.06 -8.22 -17.12
C ARG A 401 7.26 -9.10 -15.87
N PHE A 402 6.31 -9.08 -14.93
CA PHE A 402 6.43 -9.74 -13.62
C PHE A 402 5.65 -11.05 -13.52
N TYR A 403 4.61 -11.23 -14.33
CA TYR A 403 3.76 -12.41 -14.30
C TYR A 403 4.18 -13.42 -15.36
N THR A 404 4.39 -14.67 -14.91
CA THR A 404 4.59 -15.77 -15.85
C THR A 404 3.27 -16.20 -16.47
N LYS A 405 3.34 -16.97 -17.56
CA LYS A 405 2.13 -17.52 -18.22
C LYS A 405 1.30 -18.38 -17.27
N GLU A 406 1.94 -19.11 -16.37
CA GLU A 406 1.29 -19.95 -15.37
C GLU A 406 0.46 -19.12 -14.40
N VAL A 407 1.01 -18.00 -13.89
CA VAL A 407 0.29 -17.07 -13.01
C VAL A 407 -0.88 -16.41 -13.75
N LEU A 408 -0.66 -15.96 -14.97
CA LEU A 408 -1.73 -15.35 -15.77
C LEU A 408 -2.86 -16.34 -16.06
N ASN A 409 -2.52 -17.60 -16.38
CA ASN A 409 -3.50 -18.67 -16.57
C ASN A 409 -4.27 -18.98 -15.28
N LEU A 410 -3.60 -18.98 -14.12
CA LEU A 410 -4.27 -19.15 -12.84
C LEU A 410 -5.28 -18.03 -12.57
N PHE A 411 -4.86 -16.76 -12.77
CA PHE A 411 -5.75 -15.61 -12.58
C PHE A 411 -6.95 -15.66 -13.51
N HIS A 412 -6.73 -16.00 -14.77
CA HIS A 412 -7.81 -16.13 -15.75
C HIS A 412 -8.81 -17.24 -15.35
N ARG A 413 -8.32 -18.40 -14.89
CA ARG A 413 -9.18 -19.47 -14.39
C ARG A 413 -10.00 -19.03 -13.19
N LEU A 414 -9.36 -18.42 -12.16
CA LEU A 414 -10.07 -17.90 -11.00
C LEU A 414 -11.14 -16.88 -11.38
N LYS A 415 -10.81 -15.96 -12.29
CA LYS A 415 -11.75 -14.96 -12.80
C LYS A 415 -12.94 -15.65 -13.51
N THR A 416 -12.67 -16.61 -14.40
CA THR A 416 -13.72 -17.31 -15.15
C THR A 416 -14.62 -18.16 -14.26
N GLU A 417 -14.05 -18.77 -13.21
CA GLU A 417 -14.83 -19.62 -12.28
C GLU A 417 -15.67 -18.76 -11.31
N MET A 418 -15.12 -17.67 -10.78
CA MET A 418 -15.77 -16.85 -9.76
C MET A 418 -16.64 -15.73 -10.34
N ASP A 419 -16.34 -15.26 -11.54
CA ASP A 419 -17.08 -14.20 -12.25
C ASP A 419 -17.19 -14.51 -13.76
N PRO A 420 -17.88 -15.58 -14.14
CA PRO A 420 -17.96 -16.04 -15.54
C PRO A 420 -18.59 -15.00 -16.49
N GLU A 421 -19.41 -14.10 -15.98
CA GLU A 421 -20.06 -13.05 -16.77
C GLU A 421 -19.19 -11.77 -16.88
N GLY A 422 -18.05 -11.73 -16.15
CA GLY A 422 -17.13 -10.59 -16.15
C GLY A 422 -17.77 -9.31 -15.60
N ILE A 423 -18.57 -9.44 -14.53
CA ILE A 423 -19.28 -8.30 -13.90
C ILE A 423 -18.29 -7.42 -13.14
N PHE A 424 -17.36 -8.02 -12.40
CA PHE A 424 -16.50 -7.33 -11.45
C PHE A 424 -15.20 -6.85 -12.11
N PHE A 425 -15.00 -5.55 -12.18
CA PHE A 425 -13.81 -4.89 -12.72
C PHE A 425 -13.21 -5.62 -13.95
N PRO A 426 -13.94 -5.64 -15.08
CA PRO A 426 -13.63 -6.49 -16.23
C PRO A 426 -12.29 -6.21 -16.90
N GLN A 427 -11.69 -5.07 -16.61
CA GLN A 427 -10.40 -4.63 -17.13
C GLN A 427 -9.27 -4.75 -16.11
N GLY A 428 -9.53 -5.35 -14.96
CA GLY A 428 -8.51 -5.65 -13.97
C GLY A 428 -7.47 -6.66 -14.48
N PHE A 429 -6.37 -6.79 -13.76
CA PHE A 429 -5.22 -7.60 -14.16
C PHE A 429 -5.52 -9.11 -14.30
N MET A 430 -6.55 -9.62 -13.63
CA MET A 430 -6.95 -11.03 -13.73
C MET A 430 -7.65 -11.37 -15.05
N GLY A 431 -8.20 -10.36 -15.76
CA GLY A 431 -8.81 -10.51 -17.09
C GLY A 431 -7.95 -10.01 -18.24
N ALA A 432 -6.75 -9.48 -17.97
CA ALA A 432 -5.92 -8.81 -18.98
C ALA A 432 -5.28 -9.75 -20.01
N TYR A 433 -5.27 -11.07 -19.77
CA TYR A 433 -4.58 -12.05 -20.62
C TYR A 433 -5.19 -12.22 -22.02
N GLU A 434 -6.47 -11.92 -22.21
CA GLU A 434 -7.13 -12.04 -23.53
C GLU A 434 -6.75 -10.93 -24.55
N ARG A 435 -5.87 -10.00 -24.17
CA ARG A 435 -5.61 -8.75 -24.94
C ARG A 435 -4.17 -8.59 -25.43
N SER A 436 -3.29 -9.53 -25.16
CA SER A 436 -1.87 -9.48 -25.58
C SER A 436 -1.59 -10.37 -26.80
#